data_6d0055428d76eb7e4bae055ac34f95bd
#
_entry.id   6d0055428d76eb7e4bae055ac34f95bd
#
_cell.length_a   1.000
_cell.length_b   1.000
_cell.length_c   1.000
_cell.angle_alpha   90.00
_cell.angle_beta   90.00
_cell.angle_gamma   90.00
#
_symmetry.space_group_name_H-M   'P 1'
#
loop_
_entity.id
_entity.type
_entity.pdbx_description
1 polymer ?
#
loop_
_entity_poly.entity_id
_entity_poly.type
_entity_poly.pdbx_seq_one_letter_code
_entity_poly.pdbx_strand_id
1 'polypeptide(L)'
;LPYITIPEELLTPPAQASEDVLTLYETLRQLSAKKIVNLNGKTNTDLKLAYGAASLAALTEFDENYNTLICTIAKLGKLLCDQSEAKAAIDILLFGIRCGSDITDNYTLLVPLLKETNDCSSLTEVYQKLAALPEGSRKRIKEKLS
;
A
#
# COMPACT_ATOMS: atom_id res chain seq x y z
N LEU A 1 0.62 18.13 -6.73
CA LEU A 1 1.11 16.93 -6.05
C LEU A 1 0.16 15.76 -6.29
N PRO A 2 0.71 14.55 -6.52
CA PRO A 2 -0.13 13.37 -6.73
C PRO A 2 -0.60 12.80 -5.37
N TYR A 3 -1.59 13.45 -4.77
CA TYR A 3 -2.16 12.99 -3.52
C TYR A 3 -2.83 11.62 -3.67
N ILE A 4 -2.60 10.75 -2.68
CA ILE A 4 -3.25 9.45 -2.60
C ILE A 4 -4.55 9.62 -1.83
N THR A 5 -5.66 9.15 -2.42
CA THR A 5 -6.97 9.15 -1.77
C THR A 5 -7.35 7.69 -1.45
N ILE A 6 -7.67 7.42 -0.18
CA ILE A 6 -8.13 6.10 0.21
C ILE A 6 -9.60 5.97 -0.19
N PRO A 7 -9.98 5.01 -1.06
CA PRO A 7 -11.37 4.83 -1.43
C PRO A 7 -12.26 4.53 -0.21
N GLU A 8 -13.45 5.10 -0.17
CA GLU A 8 -14.38 4.94 0.95
C GLU A 8 -14.70 3.47 1.23
N GLU A 9 -14.84 2.66 0.19
CA GLU A 9 -15.14 1.23 0.32
C GLU A 9 -14.04 0.43 1.01
N LEU A 10 -12.81 0.94 1.08
CA LEU A 10 -11.72 0.29 1.81
C LEU A 10 -11.73 0.61 3.31
N LEU A 11 -12.61 1.49 3.76
CA LEU A 11 -12.67 1.91 5.16
C LEU A 11 -13.67 1.07 5.98
N THR A 12 -14.43 0.20 5.33
CA THR A 12 -15.42 -0.65 6.00
C THR A 12 -14.83 -2.03 6.25
N PRO A 13 -14.65 -2.43 7.52
CA PRO A 13 -14.13 -3.76 7.83
C PRO A 13 -15.13 -4.87 7.54
N PRO A 14 -14.66 -6.13 7.40
CA PRO A 14 -15.56 -7.29 7.32
C PRO A 14 -16.48 -7.38 8.54
N ALA A 15 -17.63 -8.05 8.38
CA ALA A 15 -18.70 -8.06 9.38
C ALA A 15 -18.29 -8.63 10.75
N GLN A 16 -17.35 -9.56 10.80
CA GLN A 16 -16.93 -10.19 12.05
C GLN A 16 -15.44 -9.99 12.32
N ALA A 17 -14.97 -8.78 12.02
CA ALA A 17 -13.57 -8.43 12.18
C ALA A 17 -13.14 -8.49 13.64
N SER A 18 -11.91 -9.00 13.89
CA SER A 18 -11.31 -9.00 15.20
C SER A 18 -10.98 -7.58 15.66
N GLU A 19 -10.71 -7.41 16.94
CA GLU A 19 -10.33 -6.12 17.50
C GLU A 19 -9.07 -5.56 16.85
N ASP A 20 -8.08 -6.42 16.58
CA ASP A 20 -6.83 -6.00 15.91
C ASP A 20 -7.11 -5.51 14.50
N VAL A 21 -7.98 -6.18 13.75
CA VAL A 21 -8.38 -5.75 12.41
C VAL A 21 -9.09 -4.41 12.49
N LEU A 22 -10.04 -4.24 13.42
CA LEU A 22 -10.78 -2.99 13.59
C LEU A 22 -9.85 -1.82 13.90
N THR A 23 -8.83 -2.04 14.72
CA THR A 23 -7.84 -1.01 15.06
C THR A 23 -7.10 -0.53 13.80
N LEU A 24 -6.72 -1.44 12.92
CA LEU A 24 -6.02 -1.06 11.67
C LEU A 24 -6.95 -0.36 10.69
N TYR A 25 -8.22 -0.75 10.59
CA TYR A 25 -9.20 0.00 9.80
C TYR A 25 -9.40 1.41 10.35
N GLU A 26 -9.39 1.58 11.67
CA GLU A 26 -9.48 2.90 12.28
C GLU A 26 -8.27 3.78 11.90
N THR A 27 -7.08 3.19 11.87
CA THR A 27 -5.88 3.89 11.39
C THR A 27 -6.05 4.35 9.93
N LEU A 28 -6.59 3.50 9.07
CA LEU A 28 -6.89 3.88 7.68
C LEU A 28 -7.89 5.03 7.62
N ARG A 29 -8.91 5.00 8.46
CA ARG A 29 -9.92 6.07 8.52
C ARG A 29 -9.29 7.40 8.92
N GLN A 30 -8.41 7.38 9.91
CA GLN A 30 -7.69 8.57 10.33
C GLN A 30 -6.79 9.10 9.22
N LEU A 31 -6.10 8.20 8.51
CA LEU A 31 -5.25 8.57 7.38
C LEU A 31 -6.06 9.15 6.22
N SER A 32 -7.30 8.72 6.03
CA SER A 32 -8.15 9.21 4.94
C SER A 32 -8.44 10.70 5.02
N ALA A 33 -8.31 11.30 6.21
CA ALA A 33 -8.47 12.74 6.42
C ALA A 33 -7.16 13.52 6.24
N LYS A 34 -6.05 12.85 5.95
CA LYS A 34 -4.73 13.46 5.83
C LYS A 34 -4.27 13.49 4.38
N LYS A 35 -3.33 14.39 4.08
CA LYS A 35 -2.68 14.42 2.78
C LYS A 35 -1.56 13.38 2.73
N ILE A 36 -1.57 12.55 1.71
CA ILE A 36 -0.65 11.42 1.56
C ILE A 36 -0.01 11.51 0.19
N VAL A 37 1.32 11.47 0.14
CA VAL A 37 2.05 11.50 -1.12
C VAL A 37 3.20 10.50 -1.07
N ASN A 38 3.35 9.69 -2.11
CA ASN A 38 4.50 8.81 -2.26
C ASN A 38 5.65 9.62 -2.87
N LEU A 39 6.65 9.94 -2.05
CA LEU A 39 7.85 10.68 -2.48
C LEU A 39 9.08 9.77 -2.63
N ASN A 40 8.89 8.47 -2.68
CA ASN A 40 9.99 7.51 -2.85
C ASN A 40 10.77 7.80 -4.13
N GLY A 41 12.10 7.72 -4.03
CA GLY A 41 13.00 8.02 -5.14
C GLY A 41 13.34 9.49 -5.30
N LYS A 42 12.79 10.37 -4.46
CA LYS A 42 13.11 11.80 -4.50
C LYS A 42 13.97 12.20 -3.30
N THR A 43 15.01 13.00 -3.57
CA THR A 43 15.88 13.56 -2.53
C THR A 43 15.32 14.88 -2.01
N ASN A 44 15.83 15.34 -0.86
CA ASN A 44 15.47 16.68 -0.35
C ASN A 44 15.85 17.77 -1.36
N THR A 45 16.95 17.60 -2.09
CA THR A 45 17.36 18.54 -3.13
C THR A 45 16.35 18.58 -4.26
N ASP A 46 15.88 17.41 -4.72
CA ASP A 46 14.83 17.33 -5.75
C ASP A 46 13.57 18.07 -5.32
N LEU A 47 13.15 17.86 -4.07
CA LEU A 47 11.94 18.47 -3.51
C LEU A 47 12.09 19.98 -3.38
N LYS A 48 13.28 20.48 -2.95
CA LYS A 48 13.55 21.89 -2.87
C LYS A 48 13.48 22.58 -4.23
N LEU A 49 14.04 21.93 -5.25
CA LEU A 49 14.02 22.46 -6.61
C LEU A 49 12.62 22.49 -7.20
N ALA A 50 11.80 21.47 -6.94
CA ALA A 50 10.46 21.37 -7.49
C ALA A 50 9.43 22.21 -6.74
N TYR A 51 9.51 22.31 -5.41
CA TYR A 51 8.45 22.88 -4.56
C TYR A 51 8.93 24.01 -3.64
N GLY A 52 10.22 24.28 -3.58
CA GLY A 52 10.81 25.30 -2.69
C GLY A 52 11.13 24.76 -1.30
N ALA A 53 12.13 25.38 -0.65
CA ALA A 53 12.60 24.96 0.67
C ALA A 53 11.52 25.08 1.75
N ALA A 54 10.64 26.08 1.65
CA ALA A 54 9.57 26.32 2.63
C ALA A 54 8.53 25.18 2.67
N SER A 55 8.44 24.37 1.61
CA SER A 55 7.47 23.26 1.51
C SER A 55 7.97 21.96 2.14
N LEU A 56 9.25 21.86 2.51
CA LEU A 56 9.85 20.60 2.96
C LEU A 56 9.16 19.99 4.18
N ALA A 57 8.78 20.81 5.16
CA ALA A 57 8.12 20.30 6.38
C ALA A 57 6.79 19.62 6.04
N ALA A 58 5.97 20.23 5.18
CA ALA A 58 4.70 19.68 4.76
C ALA A 58 4.91 18.40 3.93
N LEU A 59 5.88 18.41 3.00
CA LEU A 59 6.19 17.24 2.18
C LEU A 59 6.68 16.07 3.02
N THR A 60 7.49 16.33 4.05
CA THR A 60 7.95 15.31 4.99
C THR A 60 6.75 14.66 5.69
N GLU A 61 5.79 15.47 6.15
CA GLU A 61 4.58 14.94 6.78
C GLU A 61 3.77 14.06 5.82
N PHE A 62 3.61 14.49 4.57
CA PHE A 62 2.87 13.71 3.57
C PHE A 62 3.56 12.37 3.30
N ASP A 63 4.88 12.35 3.27
CA ASP A 63 5.68 11.13 3.10
C ASP A 63 5.57 10.21 4.32
N GLU A 64 5.59 10.75 5.53
CA GLU A 64 5.37 9.99 6.76
C GLU A 64 3.97 9.35 6.76
N ASN A 65 2.95 10.09 6.31
CA ASN A 65 1.60 9.57 6.17
C ASN A 65 1.57 8.40 5.17
N TYR A 66 2.30 8.52 4.07
CA TYR A 66 2.44 7.44 3.10
C TYR A 66 3.06 6.20 3.73
N ASN A 67 4.16 6.35 4.47
CA ASN A 67 4.83 5.23 5.13
C ASN A 67 3.89 4.55 6.13
N THR A 68 3.13 5.32 6.91
CA THR A 68 2.14 4.78 7.82
C THR A 68 1.06 4.00 7.08
N LEU A 69 0.58 4.53 5.95
CA LEU A 69 -0.42 3.87 5.11
C LEU A 69 0.08 2.51 4.63
N ILE A 70 1.26 2.47 4.04
CA ILE A 70 1.80 1.24 3.45
C ILE A 70 2.07 0.19 4.53
N CYS A 71 2.61 0.59 5.67
CA CYS A 71 2.83 -0.33 6.79
C CYS A 71 1.50 -0.86 7.37
N THR A 72 0.49 0.00 7.48
CA THR A 72 -0.84 -0.39 7.95
C THR A 72 -1.47 -1.40 6.98
N ILE A 73 -1.37 -1.16 5.69
CA ILE A 73 -1.88 -2.07 4.66
C ILE A 73 -1.23 -3.44 4.76
N ALA A 74 0.10 -3.49 4.94
CA ALA A 74 0.83 -4.76 5.04
C ALA A 74 0.36 -5.57 6.25
N LYS A 75 0.23 -4.92 7.41
CA LYS A 75 -0.24 -5.56 8.65
C LYS A 75 -1.69 -6.03 8.51
N LEU A 76 -2.55 -5.17 8.01
CA LEU A 76 -3.98 -5.47 7.83
C LEU A 76 -4.16 -6.61 6.83
N GLY A 77 -3.47 -6.56 5.70
CA GLY A 77 -3.54 -7.61 4.69
C GLY A 77 -3.15 -8.97 5.25
N LYS A 78 -2.09 -9.03 6.07
CA LYS A 78 -1.67 -10.27 6.70
C LYS A 78 -2.73 -10.81 7.66
N LEU A 79 -3.29 -9.95 8.52
CA LEU A 79 -4.34 -10.36 9.46
C LEU A 79 -5.59 -10.85 8.73
N LEU A 80 -6.00 -10.16 7.68
CA LEU A 80 -7.14 -10.57 6.88
C LEU A 80 -6.91 -11.94 6.21
N CYS A 81 -5.71 -12.19 5.71
CA CYS A 81 -5.35 -13.50 5.19
C CYS A 81 -5.42 -14.57 6.28
N ASP A 82 -4.85 -14.29 7.45
CA ASP A 82 -4.84 -15.23 8.58
C ASP A 82 -6.26 -15.56 9.05
N GLN A 83 -7.20 -14.64 8.90
CA GLN A 83 -8.59 -14.80 9.30
C GLN A 83 -9.50 -15.27 8.15
N SER A 84 -8.91 -15.68 7.03
CA SER A 84 -9.63 -16.17 5.86
C SER A 84 -10.60 -15.17 5.25
N GLU A 85 -10.31 -13.88 5.39
CA GLU A 85 -11.05 -12.78 4.78
C GLU A 85 -10.43 -12.42 3.44
N ALA A 86 -10.47 -13.37 2.49
CA ALA A 86 -9.75 -13.26 1.23
C ALA A 86 -10.13 -12.03 0.40
N LYS A 87 -11.43 -11.71 0.30
CA LYS A 87 -11.88 -10.55 -0.50
C LYS A 87 -11.36 -9.24 0.08
N ALA A 88 -11.50 -9.06 1.39
CA ALA A 88 -11.00 -7.85 2.04
C ALA A 88 -9.48 -7.75 1.94
N ALA A 89 -8.77 -8.88 2.08
CA ALA A 89 -7.31 -8.93 1.92
C ALA A 89 -6.89 -8.50 0.51
N ILE A 90 -7.54 -9.01 -0.52
CA ILE A 90 -7.27 -8.64 -1.92
C ILE A 90 -7.47 -7.13 -2.11
N ASP A 91 -8.60 -6.60 -1.65
CA ASP A 91 -8.91 -5.18 -1.84
C ASP A 91 -7.87 -4.28 -1.20
N ILE A 92 -7.47 -4.58 0.03
CA ILE A 92 -6.48 -3.80 0.79
C ILE A 92 -5.08 -3.93 0.16
N LEU A 93 -4.64 -5.14 -0.11
CA LEU A 93 -3.30 -5.38 -0.64
C LEU A 93 -3.14 -4.81 -2.05
N LEU A 94 -4.15 -4.96 -2.90
CA LEU A 94 -4.12 -4.42 -4.25
C LEU A 94 -4.04 -2.89 -4.23
N PHE A 95 -4.78 -2.25 -3.33
CA PHE A 95 -4.67 -0.80 -3.15
C PHE A 95 -3.24 -0.39 -2.77
N GLY A 96 -2.61 -1.11 -1.84
CA GLY A 96 -1.22 -0.83 -1.45
C GLY A 96 -0.25 -0.91 -2.62
N ILE A 97 -0.41 -1.91 -3.47
CA ILE A 97 0.43 -2.07 -4.67
C ILE A 97 0.17 -0.93 -5.66
N ARG A 98 -1.09 -0.53 -5.84
CA ARG A 98 -1.46 0.61 -6.69
C ARG A 98 -0.86 1.92 -6.19
N CYS A 99 -0.67 2.06 -4.89
CA CYS A 99 0.00 3.21 -4.29
C CYS A 99 1.53 3.17 -4.45
N GLY A 100 2.08 2.10 -4.99
CA GLY A 100 3.51 1.97 -5.21
C GLY A 100 4.27 1.27 -4.08
N SER A 101 3.60 0.46 -3.27
CA SER A 101 4.26 -0.28 -2.18
C SER A 101 5.39 -1.15 -2.70
N ASP A 102 6.51 -1.14 -1.99
CA ASP A 102 7.64 -2.04 -2.20
C ASP A 102 7.81 -3.05 -1.05
N ILE A 103 6.79 -3.17 -0.20
CA ILE A 103 6.79 -4.14 0.90
C ILE A 103 6.57 -5.54 0.32
N THR A 104 7.52 -6.42 0.55
CA THR A 104 7.51 -7.78 0.00
C THR A 104 6.22 -8.53 0.33
N ASP A 105 5.73 -8.44 1.56
CA ASP A 105 4.52 -9.15 1.99
C ASP A 105 3.28 -8.76 1.19
N ASN A 106 3.19 -7.52 0.72
CA ASN A 106 2.06 -7.09 -0.11
C ASN A 106 1.95 -7.96 -1.38
N TYR A 107 3.07 -8.34 -1.95
CA TYR A 107 3.12 -9.16 -3.16
C TYR A 107 2.97 -10.64 -2.84
N THR A 108 3.68 -11.14 -1.85
CA THR A 108 3.69 -12.58 -1.52
C THR A 108 2.36 -13.05 -0.95
N LEU A 109 1.60 -12.19 -0.29
CA LEU A 109 0.26 -12.50 0.19
C LEU A 109 -0.78 -12.38 -0.92
N LEU A 110 -0.68 -11.36 -1.76
CA LEU A 110 -1.69 -11.06 -2.78
C LEU A 110 -1.64 -12.00 -3.98
N VAL A 111 -0.46 -12.28 -4.51
CA VAL A 111 -0.32 -13.06 -5.73
C VAL A 111 -1.01 -14.44 -5.63
N PRO A 112 -0.80 -15.22 -4.56
CA PRO A 112 -1.52 -16.49 -4.42
C PRO A 112 -3.05 -16.34 -4.41
N LEU A 113 -3.56 -15.30 -3.73
CA LEU A 113 -5.00 -15.04 -3.67
C LEU A 113 -5.58 -14.73 -5.05
N LEU A 114 -4.87 -13.95 -5.85
CA LEU A 114 -5.31 -13.62 -7.20
C LEU A 114 -5.26 -14.85 -8.12
N LYS A 115 -4.30 -15.74 -7.93
CA LYS A 115 -4.22 -16.99 -8.67
C LYS A 115 -5.39 -17.90 -8.32
N GLU A 116 -5.71 -18.04 -7.04
CA GLU A 116 -6.84 -18.85 -6.57
C GLU A 116 -8.17 -18.36 -7.12
N THR A 117 -8.34 -17.06 -7.26
CA THR A 117 -9.57 -16.47 -7.79
C THR A 117 -9.56 -16.32 -9.32
N ASN A 118 -8.49 -16.74 -9.99
CA ASN A 118 -8.31 -16.62 -11.44
C ASN A 118 -8.46 -15.17 -11.94
N ASP A 119 -8.01 -14.21 -11.14
CA ASP A 119 -8.08 -12.80 -11.52
C ASP A 119 -6.83 -12.39 -12.31
N CYS A 120 -6.83 -12.76 -13.59
CA CYS A 120 -5.71 -12.50 -14.49
C CYS A 120 -5.45 -11.01 -14.71
N SER A 121 -6.49 -10.20 -14.73
CA SER A 121 -6.38 -8.75 -14.91
C SER A 121 -5.60 -8.12 -13.76
N SER A 122 -5.96 -8.45 -12.51
CA SER A 122 -5.26 -7.92 -11.35
C SER A 122 -3.84 -8.46 -11.24
N LEU A 123 -3.61 -9.73 -11.60
CA LEU A 123 -2.25 -10.29 -11.66
C LEU A 123 -1.36 -9.52 -12.62
N THR A 124 -1.88 -9.20 -13.81
CA THR A 124 -1.14 -8.40 -14.80
C THR A 124 -0.77 -7.04 -14.21
N GLU A 125 -1.72 -6.39 -13.56
CA GLU A 125 -1.49 -5.09 -12.93
C GLU A 125 -0.40 -5.19 -11.84
N VAL A 126 -0.45 -6.21 -11.00
CA VAL A 126 0.54 -6.44 -9.93
C VAL A 126 1.94 -6.61 -10.52
N TYR A 127 2.09 -7.43 -11.56
CA TYR A 127 3.40 -7.64 -12.18
C TYR A 127 3.90 -6.40 -12.91
N GLN A 128 3.02 -5.58 -13.47
CA GLN A 128 3.39 -4.28 -14.05
C GLN A 128 3.92 -3.32 -13.00
N LYS A 129 3.25 -3.26 -11.85
CA LYS A 129 3.70 -2.44 -10.72
C LYS A 129 5.04 -2.93 -10.16
N LEU A 130 5.20 -4.24 -10.05
CA LEU A 130 6.47 -4.85 -9.62
C LEU A 130 7.61 -4.45 -10.55
N ALA A 131 7.38 -4.52 -11.85
CA ALA A 131 8.38 -4.17 -12.86
C ALA A 131 8.80 -2.69 -12.79
N ALA A 132 7.95 -1.82 -12.27
CA ALA A 132 8.23 -0.38 -12.14
C ALA A 132 8.98 -0.04 -10.86
N LEU A 133 9.16 -0.98 -9.94
CA LEU A 133 9.90 -0.73 -8.69
C LEU A 133 11.40 -0.63 -8.94
N PRO A 134 12.14 0.05 -8.04
CA PRO A 134 13.60 0.05 -8.08
C PRO A 134 14.17 -1.36 -8.10
N GLU A 135 15.34 -1.52 -8.71
CA GLU A 135 15.96 -2.84 -8.95
C GLU A 135 16.09 -3.70 -7.68
N GLY A 136 16.55 -3.12 -6.57
CA GLY A 136 16.73 -3.86 -5.33
C GLY A 136 15.44 -4.45 -4.78
N SER A 137 14.38 -3.64 -4.73
CA SER A 137 13.06 -4.09 -4.29
C SER A 137 12.49 -5.12 -5.25
N ARG A 138 12.59 -4.86 -6.55
CA ARG A 138 12.09 -5.77 -7.59
C ARG A 138 12.73 -7.14 -7.49
N LYS A 139 14.04 -7.22 -7.35
CA LYS A 139 14.77 -8.48 -7.21
C LYS A 139 14.35 -9.25 -5.96
N ARG A 140 14.30 -8.56 -4.82
CA ARG A 140 13.91 -9.15 -3.55
C ARG A 140 12.52 -9.78 -3.63
N ILE A 141 11.57 -9.05 -4.19
CA ILE A 141 10.19 -9.51 -4.29
C ILE A 141 10.08 -10.69 -5.28
N LYS A 142 10.74 -10.59 -6.44
CA LYS A 142 10.75 -11.67 -7.43
C LYS A 142 11.28 -12.98 -6.86
N GLU A 143 12.35 -12.92 -6.08
CA GLU A 143 12.92 -14.11 -5.43
C GLU A 143 11.90 -14.79 -4.51
N LYS A 144 11.12 -14.01 -3.78
CA LYS A 144 10.10 -14.54 -2.88
C LYS A 144 8.89 -15.11 -3.62
N LEU A 145 8.63 -14.64 -4.83
CA LEU A 145 7.49 -15.12 -5.64
C LEU A 145 7.81 -16.37 -6.46
N SER A 146 9.08 -16.70 -6.64
CA SER A 146 9.49 -17.87 -7.42
C SER A 146 9.50 -19.18 -6.64
#